data_d7062f5ef2c4be07ddabc332176db15f
#
_entry.id   d7062f5ef2c4be07ddabc332176db15f
#
_cell.length_a   1.000
_cell.length_b   1.000
_cell.length_c   1.000
_cell.angle_alpha   90.00
_cell.angle_beta   90.00
_cell.angle_gamma   90.00
#
_symmetry.space_group_name_H-M   'P 1'
#
loop_
_entity.id
_entity.type
_entity.pdbx_description
1 polymer ?
#
loop_
_entity_poly.entity_id
_entity_poly.type
_entity_poly.pdbx_seq_one_letter_code
_entity_poly.pdbx_strand_id
1 'polypeptide(L)'
;FYKFNRFHWHLTDDQGWRVEIKRYPLLTSRGAWRKLNRQDSTCIRRANEEDMPNLRLQESKLRNAADGTMEYGGFYTQDDVRDVVAYAKQRGIDVVPEIDMPGHSLAAIESYSGLSCFAQNGWGKLFTTPMCPGKDSMLEFCRNVWEEMFQLFPFEYVHIGGDEVDMKNWKACPDCQKRMKANGLSTEPQLQTWFNHTMEAFFREHGKKMIAWDDVVDGGLSPYTTVMWWRSWLPDGPKKTTDHGNDLIDVPVSYFYLSQEYKPTLLPGIYSFNPYDGIKEDKHNLMRGIHSCLWGESVASADRMWYKLFPSLLAVAEKAWSSPETMNYSDFYNRMVAQLPRLESMGVKYRLPDLIGLNRRNVFFDRDTVSVSCIDPSVTIHYTTDGSAPQLSSPVYNGRLIVSQTTHFQFRAFGSD
;
A
#
# COMPACT_ATOMS: atom_id res chain seq x y z
N PHE A 1 15.47 -7.25 -10.57
CA PHE A 1 15.76 -6.82 -11.94
C PHE A 1 15.77 -5.29 -12.04
N TYR A 2 14.74 -4.61 -11.51
CA TYR A 2 14.67 -3.15 -11.49
C TYR A 2 15.30 -2.52 -10.23
N LYS A 3 16.22 -3.23 -9.58
CA LYS A 3 17.06 -2.81 -8.44
C LYS A 3 16.30 -2.41 -7.16
N PHE A 4 15.06 -2.84 -6.99
CA PHE A 4 14.44 -2.76 -5.67
C PHE A 4 15.24 -3.63 -4.71
N ASN A 5 15.60 -3.06 -3.56
CA ASN A 5 16.50 -3.70 -2.59
C ASN A 5 15.82 -4.00 -1.25
N ARG A 6 14.59 -3.55 -1.06
CA ARG A 6 13.78 -3.80 0.13
C ARG A 6 12.37 -4.23 -0.26
N PHE A 7 11.84 -5.22 0.44
CA PHE A 7 10.44 -5.62 0.39
C PHE A 7 9.82 -5.37 1.76
N HIS A 8 8.98 -4.35 1.84
CA HIS A 8 8.18 -4.05 3.02
C HIS A 8 6.92 -4.92 2.96
N TRP A 9 6.73 -5.78 3.96
CA TRP A 9 5.64 -6.75 3.98
C TRP A 9 4.67 -6.43 5.11
N HIS A 10 3.56 -5.76 4.76
CA HIS A 10 2.45 -5.44 5.65
C HIS A 10 1.66 -6.71 5.95
N LEU A 11 1.82 -7.27 7.17
CA LEU A 11 1.34 -8.60 7.54
C LEU A 11 0.11 -8.57 8.43
N THR A 12 -0.28 -7.41 8.95
CA THR A 12 -1.43 -7.26 9.83
C THR A 12 -2.16 -5.96 9.56
N ASP A 13 -3.48 -6.01 9.64
CA ASP A 13 -4.36 -4.85 9.53
C ASP A 13 -5.71 -5.19 10.19
N ASP A 14 -6.63 -4.23 10.24
CA ASP A 14 -8.00 -4.42 10.72
C ASP A 14 -8.74 -5.56 10.00
N GLN A 15 -8.49 -5.72 8.69
CA GLN A 15 -9.14 -6.71 7.83
C GLN A 15 -8.53 -8.11 7.94
N GLY A 16 -7.43 -8.27 8.65
CA GLY A 16 -6.90 -9.60 8.87
C GLY A 16 -5.45 -9.66 9.35
N TRP A 17 -5.18 -10.68 10.09
CA TRP A 17 -3.85 -11.08 10.54
C TRP A 17 -3.27 -12.12 9.59
N ARG A 18 -2.11 -11.86 8.98
CA ARG A 18 -1.62 -12.64 7.84
C ARG A 18 -0.38 -13.50 8.12
N VAL A 19 0.12 -13.56 9.35
CA VAL A 19 1.31 -14.36 9.71
C VAL A 19 1.03 -15.28 10.89
N GLU A 20 1.49 -16.51 10.81
CA GLU A 20 1.37 -17.47 11.91
C GLU A 20 2.24 -17.04 13.10
N ILE A 21 1.61 -16.90 14.27
CA ILE A 21 2.26 -16.73 15.58
C ILE A 21 1.87 -17.95 16.44
N LYS A 22 2.82 -18.84 16.67
CA LYS A 22 2.54 -20.12 17.34
C LYS A 22 2.00 -19.95 18.75
N ARG A 23 2.47 -18.93 19.46
CA ARG A 23 2.00 -18.57 20.80
C ARG A 23 0.53 -18.11 20.81
N TYR A 24 0.05 -17.57 19.68
CA TYR A 24 -1.27 -16.97 19.55
C TYR A 24 -2.07 -17.54 18.37
N PRO A 25 -2.51 -18.82 18.41
CA PRO A 25 -3.12 -19.51 17.27
C PRO A 25 -4.46 -18.91 16.81
N LEU A 26 -5.19 -18.17 17.66
CA LEU A 26 -6.43 -17.51 17.25
C LEU A 26 -6.18 -16.37 16.24
N LEU A 27 -4.97 -15.82 16.16
CA LEU A 27 -4.63 -14.80 15.17
C LEU A 27 -4.81 -15.31 13.74
N THR A 28 -4.52 -16.58 13.47
CA THR A 28 -4.67 -17.16 12.14
C THR A 28 -5.95 -17.99 11.99
N SER A 29 -6.40 -18.69 13.02
CA SER A 29 -7.63 -19.49 12.92
C SER A 29 -8.89 -18.62 12.84
N ARG A 30 -8.89 -17.44 13.49
CA ARG A 30 -9.97 -16.46 13.52
C ARG A 30 -9.55 -15.14 12.83
N GLY A 31 -8.50 -14.49 13.31
CA GLY A 31 -8.09 -13.14 12.87
C GLY A 31 -7.66 -13.05 11.41
N ALA A 32 -7.31 -14.17 10.75
CA ALA A 32 -7.00 -14.19 9.33
C ALA A 32 -8.24 -14.19 8.42
N TRP A 33 -9.45 -14.25 8.97
CA TRP A 33 -10.69 -14.44 8.23
C TRP A 33 -11.71 -13.38 8.61
N ARG A 34 -12.42 -12.85 7.60
CA ARG A 34 -13.46 -11.85 7.78
C ARG A 34 -14.63 -12.06 6.83
N LYS A 35 -15.79 -11.58 7.21
CA LYS A 35 -16.95 -11.50 6.29
C LYS A 35 -16.62 -10.63 5.08
N LEU A 36 -17.26 -10.91 3.95
CA LEU A 36 -17.14 -10.07 2.76
C LEU A 36 -17.57 -8.64 3.11
N ASN A 37 -16.77 -7.68 2.70
CA ASN A 37 -17.00 -6.27 2.94
C ASN A 37 -17.47 -5.53 1.67
N ARG A 38 -17.61 -4.20 1.76
CA ARG A 38 -18.03 -3.36 0.65
C ARG A 38 -17.03 -3.39 -0.53
N GLN A 39 -15.74 -3.46 -0.26
CA GLN A 39 -14.72 -3.52 -1.30
C GLN A 39 -14.78 -4.83 -2.07
N ASP A 40 -14.96 -5.96 -1.37
CA ASP A 40 -15.16 -7.26 -2.01
C ASP A 40 -16.39 -7.25 -2.93
N SER A 41 -17.53 -6.73 -2.43
CA SER A 41 -18.75 -6.57 -3.22
C SER A 41 -18.54 -5.67 -4.44
N THR A 42 -17.73 -4.62 -4.30
CA THR A 42 -17.37 -3.75 -5.43
C THR A 42 -16.51 -4.48 -6.45
N CYS A 43 -15.52 -5.27 -6.00
CA CYS A 43 -14.68 -6.09 -6.89
C CYS A 43 -15.53 -7.10 -7.66
N ILE A 44 -16.42 -7.83 -6.97
CA ILE A 44 -17.34 -8.82 -7.59
C ILE A 44 -18.22 -8.14 -8.64
N ARG A 45 -18.85 -7.02 -8.32
CA ARG A 45 -19.71 -6.27 -9.24
C ARG A 45 -18.92 -5.81 -10.48
N ARG A 46 -17.77 -5.17 -10.30
CA ARG A 46 -16.93 -4.67 -11.40
C ARG A 46 -16.38 -5.79 -12.27
N ALA A 47 -16.03 -6.93 -11.67
CA ALA A 47 -15.60 -8.10 -12.43
C ALA A 47 -16.69 -8.60 -13.40
N ASN A 48 -17.97 -8.52 -12.99
CA ASN A 48 -19.10 -9.02 -13.77
C ASN A 48 -19.67 -7.97 -14.76
N GLU A 49 -19.74 -6.70 -14.35
CA GLU A 49 -20.42 -5.64 -15.11
C GLU A 49 -19.47 -4.83 -16.01
N GLU A 50 -18.19 -4.71 -15.64
CA GLU A 50 -17.21 -3.85 -16.31
C GLU A 50 -16.16 -4.64 -17.10
N ASP A 51 -16.35 -5.95 -17.30
CA ASP A 51 -15.38 -6.83 -17.96
C ASP A 51 -13.96 -6.71 -17.39
N MET A 52 -13.89 -6.83 -16.05
CA MET A 52 -12.63 -6.76 -15.31
C MET A 52 -12.34 -8.08 -14.57
N PRO A 53 -11.97 -9.17 -15.30
CA PRO A 53 -11.81 -10.50 -14.70
C PRO A 53 -10.72 -10.54 -13.61
N ASN A 54 -9.76 -9.65 -13.66
CA ASN A 54 -8.71 -9.51 -12.63
C ASN A 54 -9.22 -9.00 -11.27
N LEU A 55 -10.48 -8.56 -11.18
CA LEU A 55 -11.15 -8.21 -9.92
C LEU A 55 -11.95 -9.38 -9.31
N ARG A 56 -11.95 -10.57 -9.91
CA ARG A 56 -12.58 -11.76 -9.32
C ARG A 56 -11.83 -12.18 -8.07
N LEU A 57 -12.58 -12.37 -6.97
CA LEU A 57 -12.02 -12.93 -5.75
C LEU A 57 -11.53 -14.37 -6.01
N GLN A 58 -10.40 -14.72 -5.41
CA GLN A 58 -9.84 -16.06 -5.52
C GLN A 58 -10.67 -17.05 -4.68
N GLU A 59 -11.22 -18.08 -5.30
CA GLU A 59 -12.03 -19.11 -4.62
C GLU A 59 -11.26 -19.80 -3.48
N SER A 60 -9.95 -20.02 -3.65
CA SER A 60 -9.08 -20.60 -2.63
C SER A 60 -8.93 -19.76 -1.35
N LYS A 61 -9.38 -18.50 -1.39
CA LYS A 61 -9.39 -17.56 -0.26
C LYS A 61 -10.78 -17.39 0.37
N LEU A 62 -11.76 -18.16 -0.11
CA LEU A 62 -13.12 -18.16 0.42
C LEU A 62 -13.34 -19.42 1.28
N ARG A 63 -14.05 -19.26 2.39
CA ARG A 63 -14.53 -20.39 3.20
C ARG A 63 -15.93 -20.10 3.76
N ASN A 64 -16.66 -21.15 4.12
CA ASN A 64 -17.89 -21.01 4.88
C ASN A 64 -17.56 -21.07 6.37
N ALA A 65 -17.98 -20.07 7.14
CA ALA A 65 -17.94 -20.09 8.59
C ALA A 65 -18.98 -21.09 9.15
N ALA A 66 -18.86 -21.41 10.43
CA ALA A 66 -19.77 -22.35 11.10
C ALA A 66 -21.26 -21.88 11.09
N ASP A 67 -21.49 -20.57 10.99
CA ASP A 67 -22.83 -19.96 10.87
C ASP A 67 -23.36 -19.91 9.43
N GLY A 68 -22.62 -20.49 8.48
CA GLY A 68 -22.95 -20.46 7.04
C GLY A 68 -22.55 -19.16 6.32
N THR A 69 -21.95 -18.20 7.02
CA THR A 69 -21.50 -16.96 6.39
C THR A 69 -20.24 -17.20 5.52
N MET A 70 -20.20 -16.58 4.34
CA MET A 70 -19.00 -16.60 3.51
C MET A 70 -17.92 -15.67 4.12
N GLU A 71 -16.74 -16.20 4.35
CA GLU A 71 -15.56 -15.46 4.79
C GLU A 71 -14.48 -15.45 3.70
N TYR A 72 -13.72 -14.37 3.68
CA TYR A 72 -12.54 -14.17 2.82
C TYR A 72 -11.31 -13.99 3.69
N GLY A 73 -10.21 -14.66 3.34
CA GLY A 73 -8.99 -14.56 4.16
C GLY A 73 -7.87 -15.50 3.73
N GLY A 74 -6.97 -15.71 4.67
CA GLY A 74 -5.78 -16.53 4.53
C GLY A 74 -4.61 -15.94 5.30
N PHE A 75 -3.57 -16.73 5.51
CA PHE A 75 -2.35 -16.34 6.20
C PHE A 75 -1.16 -17.12 5.65
N TYR A 76 0.02 -16.69 6.03
CA TYR A 76 1.28 -17.37 5.76
C TYR A 76 1.70 -18.16 7.01
N THR A 77 2.05 -19.42 6.83
CA THR A 77 2.75 -20.19 7.86
C THR A 77 4.14 -19.63 8.08
N GLN A 78 4.76 -19.98 9.22
CA GLN A 78 6.16 -19.59 9.44
C GLN A 78 7.11 -20.17 8.38
N ASP A 79 6.78 -21.34 7.82
CA ASP A 79 7.57 -21.93 6.74
C ASP A 79 7.41 -21.16 5.44
N ASP A 80 6.18 -20.73 5.06
CA ASP A 80 5.97 -19.83 3.93
C ASP A 80 6.80 -18.54 4.08
N VAL A 81 6.83 -17.97 5.29
CA VAL A 81 7.63 -16.77 5.56
C VAL A 81 9.12 -17.02 5.37
N ARG A 82 9.64 -18.14 5.90
CA ARG A 82 11.05 -18.51 5.70
C ARG A 82 11.42 -18.68 4.23
N ASP A 83 10.53 -19.29 3.45
CA ASP A 83 10.72 -19.48 2.02
C ASP A 83 10.78 -18.13 1.28
N VAL A 84 9.87 -17.20 1.60
CA VAL A 84 9.88 -15.84 1.01
C VAL A 84 11.15 -15.09 1.39
N VAL A 85 11.55 -15.11 2.65
CA VAL A 85 12.78 -14.44 3.13
C VAL A 85 14.02 -15.02 2.47
N ALA A 86 14.11 -16.34 2.34
CA ALA A 86 15.23 -17.03 1.68
C ALA A 86 15.28 -16.70 0.18
N TYR A 87 14.12 -16.67 -0.49
CA TYR A 87 14.01 -16.31 -1.90
C TYR A 87 14.42 -14.85 -2.15
N ALA A 88 13.98 -13.93 -1.30
CA ALA A 88 14.36 -12.52 -1.36
C ALA A 88 15.87 -12.33 -1.17
N LYS A 89 16.45 -12.98 -0.15
CA LYS A 89 17.89 -12.93 0.16
C LYS A 89 18.76 -13.38 -1.03
N GLN A 90 18.37 -14.45 -1.73
CA GLN A 90 19.08 -14.93 -2.94
C GLN A 90 19.11 -13.88 -4.06
N ARG A 91 18.24 -12.88 -4.00
CA ARG A 91 18.11 -11.77 -4.98
C ARG A 91 18.63 -10.44 -4.47
N GLY A 92 19.27 -10.43 -3.31
CA GLY A 92 19.79 -9.21 -2.69
C GLY A 92 18.69 -8.29 -2.18
N ILE A 93 17.52 -8.84 -1.83
CA ILE A 93 16.38 -8.10 -1.28
C ILE A 93 16.23 -8.46 0.18
N ASP A 94 16.24 -7.45 1.05
CA ASP A 94 15.90 -7.63 2.45
C ASP A 94 14.40 -7.45 2.66
N VAL A 95 13.82 -8.25 3.56
CA VAL A 95 12.39 -8.19 3.89
C VAL A 95 12.21 -7.45 5.20
N VAL A 96 11.42 -6.38 5.17
CA VAL A 96 11.03 -5.59 6.34
C VAL A 96 9.60 -6.01 6.72
N PRO A 97 9.38 -6.75 7.81
CA PRO A 97 8.04 -7.10 8.25
C PRO A 97 7.37 -5.91 8.92
N GLU A 98 6.08 -5.74 8.68
CA GLU A 98 5.23 -4.83 9.44
C GLU A 98 4.19 -5.62 10.24
N ILE A 99 4.13 -5.32 11.53
CA ILE A 99 3.04 -5.66 12.43
C ILE A 99 2.53 -4.35 12.99
N ASP A 100 1.40 -3.91 12.47
CA ASP A 100 0.86 -2.61 12.83
C ASP A 100 0.27 -2.62 14.24
N MET A 101 0.69 -1.64 15.03
CA MET A 101 0.27 -1.42 16.41
C MET A 101 0.57 0.01 16.87
N PRO A 102 -0.26 0.59 17.72
CA PRO A 102 -1.44 0.03 18.36
C PRO A 102 -2.73 0.22 17.53
N GLY A 103 -2.69 0.94 16.40
CA GLY A 103 -3.75 1.08 15.41
C GLY A 103 -3.87 -0.16 14.53
N HIS A 104 -4.80 -0.16 13.59
CA HIS A 104 -5.00 -1.23 12.58
C HIS A 104 -4.94 -2.66 13.13
N SER A 105 -5.41 -2.85 14.36
CA SER A 105 -5.24 -4.08 15.14
C SER A 105 -6.54 -4.83 15.41
N LEU A 106 -7.64 -4.50 14.71
CA LEU A 106 -8.97 -5.09 14.98
C LEU A 106 -8.94 -6.61 14.87
N ALA A 107 -8.25 -7.19 13.90
CA ALA A 107 -8.14 -8.64 13.75
C ALA A 107 -7.52 -9.32 14.98
N ALA A 108 -6.51 -8.70 15.60
CA ALA A 108 -5.91 -9.18 16.85
C ALA A 108 -6.85 -8.99 18.05
N ILE A 109 -7.49 -7.83 18.16
CA ILE A 109 -8.41 -7.48 19.26
C ILE A 109 -9.62 -8.39 19.27
N GLU A 110 -10.19 -8.71 18.11
CA GLU A 110 -11.32 -9.67 18.01
C GLU A 110 -10.90 -11.10 18.30
N SER A 111 -9.63 -11.44 18.09
CA SER A 111 -9.08 -12.75 18.44
C SER A 111 -8.78 -12.87 19.94
N TYR A 112 -8.34 -11.78 20.58
CA TYR A 112 -7.93 -11.72 21.99
C TYR A 112 -8.50 -10.45 22.65
N SER A 113 -9.68 -10.57 23.25
CA SER A 113 -10.47 -9.45 23.78
C SER A 113 -9.79 -8.61 24.88
N GLY A 114 -8.71 -9.12 25.49
CA GLY A 114 -7.93 -8.38 26.49
C GLY A 114 -7.06 -7.24 25.97
N LEU A 115 -6.90 -7.13 24.64
CA LEU A 115 -5.98 -6.18 24.02
C LEU A 115 -6.52 -4.75 23.91
N SER A 116 -7.83 -4.56 23.94
CA SER A 116 -8.48 -3.23 23.84
C SER A 116 -8.87 -2.64 25.19
N CYS A 117 -9.18 -1.35 25.21
CA CYS A 117 -9.59 -0.64 26.44
C CYS A 117 -10.90 -1.17 27.02
N PHE A 118 -11.86 -1.48 26.16
CA PHE A 118 -13.21 -1.90 26.52
C PHE A 118 -13.59 -3.16 25.75
N ALA A 119 -14.58 -3.90 26.29
CA ALA A 119 -15.03 -5.15 25.67
C ALA A 119 -15.76 -4.96 24.33
N GLN A 120 -16.28 -3.76 24.06
CA GLN A 120 -16.89 -3.42 22.79
C GLN A 120 -15.81 -2.91 21.83
N ASN A 121 -15.53 -3.71 20.82
CA ASN A 121 -14.59 -3.41 19.77
C ASN A 121 -15.34 -3.24 18.45
N GLY A 122 -14.74 -2.60 17.48
CA GLY A 122 -15.30 -2.43 16.16
C GLY A 122 -14.76 -1.20 15.46
N TRP A 123 -15.39 -0.86 14.35
CA TRP A 123 -15.04 0.30 13.57
C TRP A 123 -15.44 1.58 14.29
N GLY A 124 -14.46 2.50 14.44
CA GLY A 124 -14.73 3.87 14.87
C GLY A 124 -15.40 4.69 13.77
N LYS A 125 -15.49 6.03 13.97
CA LYS A 125 -16.01 6.92 12.94
C LYS A 125 -15.13 6.97 11.67
N LEU A 126 -13.82 6.99 11.87
CA LEU A 126 -12.80 7.05 10.80
C LEU A 126 -11.94 5.79 10.80
N PHE A 127 -11.50 5.37 11.98
CA PHE A 127 -10.58 4.25 12.17
C PHE A 127 -11.15 3.28 13.22
N THR A 128 -10.58 2.09 13.27
CA THR A 128 -10.96 1.05 14.22
C THR A 128 -10.48 1.36 15.64
N THR A 129 -10.98 0.58 16.60
CA THR A 129 -10.52 0.65 17.97
C THR A 129 -9.07 0.19 18.08
N PRO A 130 -8.14 1.02 18.61
CA PRO A 130 -6.77 0.61 18.82
C PRO A 130 -6.58 -0.29 20.03
N MET A 131 -5.42 -0.92 20.16
CA MET A 131 -4.98 -1.59 21.37
C MET A 131 -4.89 -0.61 22.55
N CYS A 132 -4.87 -1.15 23.79
CA CYS A 132 -4.83 -0.39 25.04
C CYS A 132 -3.42 -0.33 25.63
N PRO A 133 -2.65 0.76 25.44
CA PRO A 133 -1.30 0.89 25.99
C PRO A 133 -1.25 0.95 27.53
N GLY A 134 -2.41 1.11 28.17
CA GLY A 134 -2.55 1.09 29.61
C GLY A 134 -2.33 -0.30 30.24
N LYS A 135 -2.56 -1.38 29.47
CA LYS A 135 -2.54 -2.77 29.95
C LYS A 135 -1.16 -3.41 29.76
N ASP A 136 -0.60 -4.00 30.82
CA ASP A 136 0.67 -4.74 30.73
C ASP A 136 0.53 -6.01 29.86
N SER A 137 -0.63 -6.67 29.89
CA SER A 137 -0.92 -7.84 29.05
C SER A 137 -0.91 -7.54 27.56
N MET A 138 -1.26 -6.31 27.15
CA MET A 138 -1.15 -5.87 25.76
C MET A 138 0.32 -5.68 25.36
N LEU A 139 1.13 -5.07 26.23
CA LEU A 139 2.57 -4.91 25.98
C LEU A 139 3.27 -6.27 25.90
N GLU A 140 2.88 -7.22 26.77
CA GLU A 140 3.38 -8.59 26.72
C GLU A 140 2.98 -9.30 25.42
N PHE A 141 1.73 -9.14 24.96
CA PHE A 141 1.29 -9.65 23.67
C PHE A 141 2.15 -9.12 22.53
N CYS A 142 2.36 -7.79 22.48
CA CYS A 142 3.19 -7.16 21.43
C CYS A 142 4.62 -7.70 21.42
N ARG A 143 5.26 -7.81 22.59
CA ARG A 143 6.61 -8.37 22.72
C ARG A 143 6.67 -9.82 22.26
N ASN A 144 5.75 -10.64 22.70
CA ASN A 144 5.68 -12.07 22.35
C ASN A 144 5.49 -12.28 20.83
N VAL A 145 4.69 -11.44 20.17
CA VAL A 145 4.55 -11.46 18.70
C VAL A 145 5.88 -11.12 18.05
N TRP A 146 6.53 -10.04 18.47
CA TRP A 146 7.79 -9.61 17.87
C TRP A 146 8.95 -10.56 18.16
N GLU A 147 8.98 -11.28 19.29
CA GLU A 147 9.97 -12.34 19.54
C GLU A 147 9.93 -13.45 18.47
N GLU A 148 8.73 -13.87 18.03
CA GLU A 148 8.61 -14.84 16.93
C GLU A 148 8.97 -14.21 15.59
N MET A 149 8.57 -12.95 15.34
CA MET A 149 8.90 -12.23 14.12
C MET A 149 10.42 -12.03 13.95
N PHE A 150 11.17 -11.76 15.02
CA PHE A 150 12.62 -11.61 14.93
C PHE A 150 13.34 -12.90 14.52
N GLN A 151 12.78 -14.06 14.84
CA GLN A 151 13.32 -15.35 14.40
C GLN A 151 13.05 -15.62 12.92
N LEU A 152 11.98 -15.06 12.35
CA LEU A 152 11.58 -15.23 10.96
C LEU A 152 12.28 -14.23 10.03
N PHE A 153 12.54 -13.01 10.51
CA PHE A 153 13.07 -11.91 9.72
C PHE A 153 14.46 -11.48 10.23
N PRO A 154 15.54 -11.97 9.61
CA PRO A 154 16.90 -11.70 10.06
C PRO A 154 17.37 -10.27 9.80
N PHE A 155 16.72 -9.52 8.90
CA PHE A 155 17.10 -8.15 8.59
C PHE A 155 16.95 -7.23 9.81
N GLU A 156 17.80 -6.22 9.90
CA GLU A 156 17.85 -5.33 11.07
C GLU A 156 16.65 -4.39 11.23
N TYR A 157 15.95 -4.06 10.15
CA TYR A 157 14.80 -3.16 10.19
C TYR A 157 13.47 -3.93 10.30
N VAL A 158 12.60 -3.40 11.16
CA VAL A 158 11.22 -3.86 11.35
C VAL A 158 10.29 -2.64 11.42
N HIS A 159 9.05 -2.80 10.96
CA HIS A 159 8.08 -1.70 10.90
C HIS A 159 6.95 -1.93 11.90
N ILE A 160 6.72 -0.95 12.79
CA ILE A 160 5.69 -1.06 13.85
C ILE A 160 4.31 -0.56 13.42
N GLY A 161 4.19 0.08 12.25
CA GLY A 161 2.98 0.82 11.86
C GLY A 161 2.90 2.15 12.59
N GLY A 162 1.91 2.31 13.44
CA GLY A 162 1.74 3.46 14.34
C GLY A 162 0.90 4.59 13.76
N ASP A 163 0.28 4.37 12.60
CA ASP A 163 -0.59 5.31 11.91
C ASP A 163 -2.05 5.23 12.36
N GLU A 164 -2.78 6.29 12.07
CA GLU A 164 -4.25 6.40 12.13
C GLU A 164 -4.91 5.95 13.47
N VAL A 165 -4.25 6.17 14.58
CA VAL A 165 -4.71 5.71 15.92
C VAL A 165 -5.87 6.57 16.43
N ASP A 166 -7.08 6.02 16.52
CA ASP A 166 -8.24 6.69 17.17
C ASP A 166 -8.13 6.60 18.71
N MET A 167 -7.51 7.60 19.31
CA MET A 167 -7.18 7.64 20.74
C MET A 167 -8.36 7.95 21.66
N LYS A 168 -9.58 8.14 21.14
CA LYS A 168 -10.73 8.58 21.97
C LYS A 168 -11.03 7.65 23.14
N ASN A 169 -10.83 6.35 22.96
CA ASN A 169 -11.05 5.35 24.02
C ASN A 169 -9.99 5.45 25.12
N TRP A 170 -8.77 5.87 24.83
CA TRP A 170 -7.71 6.02 25.82
C TRP A 170 -8.03 7.12 26.84
N LYS A 171 -8.71 8.17 26.40
CA LYS A 171 -9.15 9.29 27.27
C LYS A 171 -10.10 8.82 28.37
N ALA A 172 -10.96 7.87 28.09
CA ALA A 172 -11.93 7.34 29.04
C ALA A 172 -11.46 6.06 29.77
N CYS A 173 -10.34 5.46 29.35
CA CYS A 173 -9.85 4.18 29.85
C CYS A 173 -9.07 4.38 31.17
N PRO A 174 -9.50 3.76 32.30
CA PRO A 174 -8.80 3.89 33.56
C PRO A 174 -7.34 3.42 33.53
N ASP A 175 -7.05 2.34 32.77
CA ASP A 175 -5.70 1.79 32.66
C ASP A 175 -4.80 2.75 31.87
N CYS A 176 -5.28 3.34 30.77
CA CYS A 176 -4.54 4.36 30.01
C CYS A 176 -4.27 5.59 30.86
N GLN A 177 -5.27 6.10 31.58
CA GLN A 177 -5.11 7.27 32.46
C GLN A 177 -4.15 7.00 33.61
N LYS A 178 -4.20 5.80 34.20
CA LYS A 178 -3.22 5.36 35.21
C LYS A 178 -1.81 5.32 34.64
N ARG A 179 -1.64 4.77 33.43
CA ARG A 179 -0.34 4.72 32.73
C ARG A 179 0.20 6.13 32.45
N MET A 180 -0.67 7.01 31.93
CA MET A 180 -0.32 8.39 31.66
C MET A 180 0.16 9.11 32.93
N LYS A 181 -0.58 9.01 34.01
CA LYS A 181 -0.22 9.60 35.31
C LYS A 181 1.13 9.07 35.82
N ALA A 182 1.34 7.76 35.75
CA ALA A 182 2.56 7.11 36.22
C ALA A 182 3.82 7.54 35.44
N ASN A 183 3.66 7.97 34.20
CA ASN A 183 4.75 8.38 33.33
C ASN A 183 4.79 9.92 33.07
N GLY A 184 4.00 10.71 33.79
CA GLY A 184 3.96 12.16 33.63
C GLY A 184 3.44 12.65 32.28
N LEU A 185 2.60 11.85 31.61
CA LEU A 185 2.03 12.17 30.30
C LEU A 185 0.74 12.96 30.47
N SER A 186 0.54 13.98 29.64
CA SER A 186 -0.60 14.91 29.72
C SER A 186 -1.63 14.72 28.62
N THR A 187 -1.26 14.05 27.51
CA THR A 187 -2.12 13.88 26.34
C THR A 187 -2.03 12.46 25.79
N GLU A 188 -3.08 12.02 25.08
CA GLU A 188 -3.13 10.71 24.47
C GLU A 188 -2.07 10.51 23.35
N PRO A 189 -1.71 11.51 22.53
CA PRO A 189 -0.55 11.42 21.63
C PRO A 189 0.77 11.12 22.38
N GLN A 190 0.99 11.69 23.58
CA GLN A 190 2.15 11.35 24.40
C GLN A 190 2.10 9.90 24.90
N LEU A 191 0.90 9.33 25.11
CA LEU A 191 0.76 7.91 25.46
C LEU A 191 1.15 7.01 24.26
N GLN A 192 0.80 7.38 23.04
CA GLN A 192 1.28 6.67 21.84
C GLN A 192 2.81 6.79 21.73
N THR A 193 3.36 7.97 21.91
CA THR A 193 4.82 8.16 21.94
C THR A 193 5.48 7.26 22.98
N TRP A 194 4.93 7.20 24.20
CA TRP A 194 5.44 6.33 25.27
C TRP A 194 5.40 4.85 24.83
N PHE A 195 4.32 4.41 24.19
CA PHE A 195 4.22 3.04 23.65
C PHE A 195 5.29 2.79 22.60
N ASN A 196 5.44 3.69 21.62
CA ASN A 196 6.43 3.57 20.55
C ASN A 196 7.85 3.50 21.12
N HIS A 197 8.21 4.36 22.08
CA HIS A 197 9.51 4.31 22.74
C HIS A 197 9.74 3.02 23.54
N THR A 198 8.69 2.50 24.17
CA THR A 198 8.74 1.21 24.90
C THR A 198 9.02 0.05 23.94
N MET A 199 8.38 0.03 22.78
CA MET A 199 8.60 -1.01 21.77
C MET A 199 9.93 -0.83 21.06
N GLU A 200 10.33 0.40 20.77
CA GLU A 200 11.64 0.68 20.19
C GLU A 200 12.80 0.22 21.10
N ALA A 201 12.73 0.50 22.39
CA ALA A 201 13.72 0.01 23.35
C ALA A 201 13.81 -1.52 23.30
N PHE A 202 12.68 -2.20 23.30
CA PHE A 202 12.60 -3.64 23.16
C PHE A 202 13.19 -4.15 21.84
N PHE A 203 12.94 -3.48 20.71
CA PHE A 203 13.53 -3.82 19.41
C PHE A 203 15.06 -3.67 19.42
N ARG A 204 15.57 -2.60 20.01
CA ARG A 204 17.01 -2.34 20.12
C ARG A 204 17.72 -3.37 21.00
N GLU A 205 17.10 -3.85 22.07
CA GLU A 205 17.61 -4.95 22.90
C GLU A 205 17.79 -6.23 22.08
N HIS A 206 16.98 -6.42 21.00
CA HIS A 206 17.08 -7.53 20.06
C HIS A 206 17.88 -7.21 18.79
N GLY A 207 18.63 -6.10 18.77
CA GLY A 207 19.45 -5.68 17.62
C GLY A 207 18.64 -5.22 16.41
N LYS A 208 17.37 -4.81 16.62
CA LYS A 208 16.50 -4.31 15.57
C LYS A 208 16.37 -2.80 15.59
N LYS A 209 16.12 -2.23 14.39
CA LYS A 209 15.86 -0.81 14.16
C LYS A 209 14.41 -0.62 13.78
N MET A 210 13.74 0.32 14.44
CA MET A 210 12.33 0.59 14.22
C MET A 210 12.11 1.52 13.03
N ILE A 211 11.18 1.16 12.16
CA ILE A 211 10.54 2.06 11.19
C ILE A 211 9.10 2.28 11.66
N ALA A 212 8.56 3.47 11.43
CA ALA A 212 7.16 3.79 11.72
C ALA A 212 6.61 4.79 10.69
N TRP A 213 5.29 4.81 10.50
CA TRP A 213 4.60 5.84 9.72
C TRP A 213 4.75 7.21 10.40
N ASP A 214 4.69 8.29 9.63
CA ASP A 214 4.97 9.65 10.12
C ASP A 214 3.98 10.21 11.15
N ASP A 215 2.88 9.51 11.44
CA ASP A 215 1.95 9.81 12.53
C ASP A 215 2.65 9.86 13.90
N VAL A 216 3.71 9.07 14.07
CA VAL A 216 4.51 9.05 15.33
C VAL A 216 5.23 10.36 15.61
N VAL A 217 5.35 11.25 14.63
CA VAL A 217 5.99 12.57 14.79
C VAL A 217 5.13 13.50 15.66
N ASP A 218 3.82 13.33 15.64
CA ASP A 218 2.87 14.27 16.27
C ASP A 218 2.95 14.31 17.80
N GLY A 219 3.35 13.20 18.44
CA GLY A 219 3.48 13.11 19.91
C GLY A 219 4.89 13.23 20.45
N GLY A 220 5.88 13.29 19.57
CA GLY A 220 7.31 13.32 19.91
C GLY A 220 8.08 12.13 19.37
N LEU A 221 9.22 12.37 18.80
CA LEU A 221 10.01 11.39 18.05
C LEU A 221 11.20 10.88 18.85
N SER A 222 11.45 9.58 18.87
CA SER A 222 12.70 9.02 19.34
C SER A 222 13.81 9.27 18.31
N PRO A 223 15.07 9.53 18.72
CA PRO A 223 16.17 9.77 17.79
C PRO A 223 16.61 8.52 17.02
N TYR A 224 16.04 7.35 17.30
CA TYR A 224 16.43 6.08 16.68
C TYR A 224 15.41 5.54 15.68
N THR A 225 14.20 6.14 15.62
CA THR A 225 13.14 5.72 14.71
C THR A 225 13.41 6.23 13.30
N THR A 226 13.36 5.36 12.30
CA THR A 226 13.26 5.76 10.90
C THR A 226 11.81 6.07 10.57
N VAL A 227 11.52 7.23 9.98
CA VAL A 227 10.16 7.68 9.68
C VAL A 227 9.84 7.44 8.21
N MET A 228 8.67 6.84 7.94
CA MET A 228 8.09 6.75 6.59
C MET A 228 7.00 7.82 6.44
N TRP A 229 7.29 8.85 5.63
CA TRP A 229 6.35 9.94 5.41
C TRP A 229 5.36 9.59 4.29
N TRP A 230 4.09 9.43 4.63
CA TRP A 230 3.02 9.11 3.69
C TRP A 230 1.98 10.24 3.56
N ARG A 231 1.79 11.05 4.60
CA ARG A 231 0.76 12.09 4.71
C ARG A 231 1.09 13.30 3.83
N SER A 232 0.93 13.18 2.50
CA SER A 232 1.24 14.25 1.54
C SER A 232 0.49 15.58 1.77
N TRP A 233 -0.59 15.56 2.57
CA TRP A 233 -1.30 16.77 3.02
C TRP A 233 -0.63 17.47 4.21
N LEU A 234 0.40 16.88 4.79
CA LEU A 234 1.29 17.46 5.79
C LEU A 234 2.71 17.60 5.20
N PRO A 235 2.92 18.58 4.30
CA PRO A 235 4.15 18.68 3.51
C PRO A 235 5.40 19.03 4.33
N ASP A 236 5.24 19.42 5.58
CA ASP A 236 6.32 19.70 6.51
C ASP A 236 6.85 18.45 7.26
N GLY A 237 6.27 17.27 7.02
CA GLY A 237 6.70 15.99 7.60
C GLY A 237 8.17 15.68 7.38
N PRO A 238 8.68 15.71 6.12
CA PRO A 238 10.09 15.50 5.82
C PRO A 238 11.03 16.47 6.57
N LYS A 239 10.67 17.76 6.60
CA LYS A 239 11.43 18.77 7.30
C LYS A 239 11.47 18.51 8.82
N LYS A 240 10.33 18.22 9.45
CA LYS A 240 10.25 17.94 10.89
C LYS A 240 11.10 16.72 11.26
N THR A 241 11.00 15.66 10.50
CA THR A 241 11.76 14.42 10.70
C THR A 241 13.25 14.67 10.63
N THR A 242 13.73 15.31 9.57
CA THR A 242 15.17 15.53 9.36
C THR A 242 15.73 16.62 10.25
N ASP A 243 14.97 17.67 10.60
CA ASP A 243 15.40 18.67 11.60
C ASP A 243 15.60 18.03 12.98
N HIS A 244 14.80 17.01 13.34
CA HIS A 244 15.00 16.23 14.57
C HIS A 244 16.23 15.29 14.49
N GLY A 245 16.74 15.01 13.30
CA GLY A 245 17.91 14.15 13.08
C GLY A 245 17.59 12.71 12.74
N ASN A 246 16.33 12.38 12.44
CA ASN A 246 15.88 11.04 12.09
C ASN A 246 16.05 10.73 10.61
N ASP A 247 16.30 9.47 10.32
CA ASP A 247 16.24 8.92 8.96
C ASP A 247 14.81 9.01 8.43
N LEU A 248 14.70 9.31 7.12
CA LEU A 248 13.45 9.50 6.41
C LEU A 248 13.36 8.57 5.18
N ILE A 249 12.19 8.00 4.96
CA ILE A 249 11.81 7.32 3.72
C ILE A 249 10.54 8.00 3.19
N ASP A 250 10.56 8.44 1.94
CA ASP A 250 9.40 9.08 1.31
C ASP A 250 8.47 8.08 0.65
N VAL A 251 7.18 8.18 0.98
CA VAL A 251 6.11 7.37 0.41
C VAL A 251 4.80 8.14 0.28
N PRO A 252 4.83 9.44 -0.10
CA PRO A 252 3.64 10.28 -0.09
C PRO A 252 2.51 9.71 -0.96
N VAL A 253 1.30 9.66 -0.38
CA VAL A 253 0.12 9.02 -0.98
C VAL A 253 -0.20 9.54 -2.37
N SER A 254 0.05 10.82 -2.64
CA SER A 254 -0.25 11.45 -3.93
C SER A 254 0.58 10.91 -5.10
N TYR A 255 1.72 10.27 -4.83
CA TYR A 255 2.67 9.82 -5.84
C TYR A 255 2.94 8.31 -5.78
N PHE A 256 3.00 7.71 -4.58
CA PHE A 256 3.55 6.37 -4.41
C PHE A 256 2.55 5.32 -3.93
N TYR A 257 1.26 5.67 -3.73
CA TYR A 257 0.21 4.68 -3.46
C TYR A 257 -0.35 4.12 -4.77
N LEU A 258 0.25 3.04 -5.25
CA LEU A 258 -0.13 2.38 -6.50
C LEU A 258 -1.47 1.62 -6.40
N SER A 259 -2.02 1.49 -5.21
CA SER A 259 -3.36 0.93 -4.95
C SER A 259 -4.51 1.82 -5.44
N GLN A 260 -4.28 3.13 -5.56
CA GLN A 260 -5.30 4.06 -6.05
C GLN A 260 -5.68 3.75 -7.51
N GLU A 261 -6.86 4.22 -7.94
CA GLU A 261 -7.21 4.16 -9.36
C GLU A 261 -6.22 5.00 -10.17
N TYR A 262 -5.77 4.41 -11.28
CA TYR A 262 -4.76 5.05 -12.12
C TYR A 262 -5.26 6.37 -12.69
N LYS A 263 -4.38 7.35 -12.73
CA LYS A 263 -4.58 8.64 -13.39
C LYS A 263 -3.42 8.88 -14.37
N PRO A 264 -3.66 9.48 -15.54
CA PRO A 264 -2.59 9.79 -16.52
C PRO A 264 -1.47 10.66 -15.93
N THR A 265 -1.76 11.41 -14.86
CA THR A 265 -0.79 12.26 -14.15
C THR A 265 0.14 11.48 -13.21
N LEU A 266 -0.12 10.18 -12.96
CA LEU A 266 0.65 9.40 -12.00
C LEU A 266 2.11 9.22 -12.42
N LEU A 267 2.35 8.73 -13.63
CA LEU A 267 3.72 8.53 -14.12
C LEU A 267 4.54 9.82 -14.18
N PRO A 268 4.03 10.92 -14.78
CA PRO A 268 4.73 12.21 -14.74
C PRO A 268 4.94 12.71 -13.31
N GLY A 269 3.96 12.50 -12.41
CA GLY A 269 4.04 12.90 -11.02
C GLY A 269 5.15 12.17 -10.26
N ILE A 270 5.22 10.84 -10.36
CA ILE A 270 6.32 10.04 -9.79
C ILE A 270 7.66 10.54 -10.31
N TYR A 271 7.75 10.77 -11.62
CA TYR A 271 9.00 11.14 -12.26
C TYR A 271 9.49 12.55 -11.86
N SER A 272 8.59 13.50 -11.66
CA SER A 272 8.89 14.87 -11.23
C SER A 272 9.07 15.04 -9.71
N PHE A 273 8.70 14.04 -8.91
CA PHE A 273 8.84 14.13 -7.46
C PHE A 273 10.27 14.43 -7.03
N ASN A 274 10.44 15.36 -6.08
CA ASN A 274 11.76 15.66 -5.50
C ASN A 274 11.81 15.17 -4.05
N PRO A 275 12.59 14.11 -3.74
CA PRO A 275 12.66 13.55 -2.38
C PRO A 275 13.39 14.47 -1.38
N TYR A 276 14.02 15.54 -1.85
CA TYR A 276 14.72 16.51 -0.98
C TYR A 276 13.92 17.78 -0.70
N ASP A 277 12.67 17.84 -1.22
CA ASP A 277 11.84 19.02 -1.04
C ASP A 277 11.53 19.29 0.43
N GLY A 278 11.80 20.53 0.87
CA GLY A 278 11.68 20.93 2.26
C GLY A 278 12.78 20.45 3.21
N ILE A 279 13.75 19.65 2.76
CA ILE A 279 14.88 19.16 3.57
C ILE A 279 16.09 20.09 3.37
N LYS A 280 16.75 20.45 4.46
CA LYS A 280 18.00 21.25 4.43
C LYS A 280 19.12 20.44 3.77
N GLU A 281 19.98 21.09 3.01
CA GLU A 281 21.06 20.44 2.26
C GLU A 281 22.01 19.62 3.15
N ASP A 282 22.35 20.13 4.34
CA ASP A 282 23.18 19.44 5.33
C ASP A 282 22.50 18.22 5.98
N LYS A 283 21.20 17.99 5.69
CA LYS A 283 20.38 16.87 6.16
C LYS A 283 20.00 15.87 5.05
N HIS A 284 20.41 16.09 3.82
CA HIS A 284 20.11 15.18 2.69
C HIS A 284 20.61 13.75 2.93
N ASN A 285 21.64 13.57 3.75
CA ASN A 285 22.16 12.26 4.16
C ASN A 285 21.18 11.44 5.03
N LEU A 286 20.14 12.06 5.57
CA LEU A 286 19.07 11.39 6.34
C LEU A 286 17.99 10.81 5.43
N MET A 287 17.89 11.27 4.17
CA MET A 287 17.01 10.67 3.18
C MET A 287 17.53 9.28 2.77
N ARG A 288 16.80 8.22 3.14
CA ARG A 288 17.20 6.82 2.91
C ARG A 288 16.65 6.24 1.62
N GLY A 289 15.67 6.87 1.02
CA GLY A 289 15.09 6.46 -0.24
C GLY A 289 13.61 6.76 -0.37
N ILE A 290 13.04 6.24 -1.44
CA ILE A 290 11.60 6.31 -1.72
C ILE A 290 11.01 4.91 -1.67
N HIS A 291 9.72 4.85 -1.32
CA HIS A 291 8.96 3.61 -1.23
C HIS A 291 7.63 3.76 -1.98
N SER A 292 7.03 2.65 -2.43
CA SER A 292 5.67 2.67 -2.96
C SER A 292 4.81 1.58 -2.36
N CYS A 293 3.56 1.92 -2.05
CA CYS A 293 2.60 1.03 -1.41
C CYS A 293 1.60 0.46 -2.42
N LEU A 294 1.20 -0.78 -2.17
CA LEU A 294 0.06 -1.42 -2.82
C LEU A 294 -0.86 -2.00 -1.74
N TRP A 295 -1.87 -1.25 -1.35
CA TRP A 295 -2.89 -1.68 -0.39
C TRP A 295 -3.91 -2.60 -1.03
N GLY A 296 -4.45 -3.54 -0.25
CA GLY A 296 -5.19 -4.70 -0.74
C GLY A 296 -6.65 -4.48 -1.10
N GLU A 297 -7.27 -3.32 -0.81
CA GLU A 297 -8.74 -3.12 -0.87
C GLU A 297 -9.36 -3.39 -2.26
N SER A 298 -8.59 -3.20 -3.32
CA SER A 298 -9.04 -3.46 -4.69
C SER A 298 -8.09 -4.38 -5.47
N VAL A 299 -7.32 -5.21 -4.75
CA VAL A 299 -6.36 -6.17 -5.31
C VAL A 299 -6.86 -7.60 -5.08
N ALA A 300 -7.86 -8.00 -5.85
CA ALA A 300 -8.54 -9.28 -5.69
C ALA A 300 -7.74 -10.49 -6.23
N SER A 301 -6.74 -10.26 -7.08
CA SER A 301 -5.96 -11.31 -7.74
C SER A 301 -4.51 -10.87 -8.00
N ALA A 302 -3.65 -11.84 -8.32
CA ALA A 302 -2.27 -11.57 -8.75
C ALA A 302 -2.23 -10.72 -10.04
N ASP A 303 -3.13 -10.98 -10.99
CA ASP A 303 -3.22 -10.18 -12.22
C ASP A 303 -3.59 -8.72 -11.92
N ARG A 304 -4.49 -8.50 -10.94
CA ARG A 304 -4.82 -7.14 -10.50
C ARG A 304 -3.64 -6.46 -9.81
N MET A 305 -2.86 -7.21 -9.05
CA MET A 305 -1.61 -6.73 -8.44
C MET A 305 -0.64 -6.25 -9.53
N TRP A 306 -0.37 -7.07 -10.53
CA TRP A 306 0.52 -6.70 -11.64
C TRP A 306 0.01 -5.50 -12.41
N TYR A 307 -1.28 -5.46 -12.72
CA TYR A 307 -1.93 -4.33 -13.39
C TYR A 307 -1.76 -3.00 -12.64
N LYS A 308 -1.84 -3.03 -11.30
CA LYS A 308 -1.66 -1.83 -10.47
C LYS A 308 -0.19 -1.40 -10.37
N LEU A 309 0.72 -2.35 -10.26
CA LEU A 309 2.15 -2.08 -10.10
C LEU A 309 2.81 -1.59 -11.39
N PHE A 310 2.51 -2.22 -12.51
CA PHE A 310 3.21 -1.93 -13.77
C PHE A 310 2.32 -1.19 -14.78
N PRO A 311 2.89 -0.21 -15.50
CA PRO A 311 4.31 0.15 -15.56
C PRO A 311 4.79 1.15 -14.49
N SER A 312 3.94 1.62 -13.56
CA SER A 312 4.26 2.70 -12.62
C SER A 312 5.52 2.41 -11.79
N LEU A 313 5.73 1.15 -11.42
CA LEU A 313 6.89 0.72 -10.64
C LEU A 313 8.23 0.95 -11.38
N LEU A 314 8.23 1.01 -12.72
CA LEU A 314 9.43 1.36 -13.50
C LEU A 314 9.83 2.82 -13.27
N ALA A 315 8.84 3.73 -13.17
CA ALA A 315 9.10 5.13 -12.85
C ALA A 315 9.65 5.29 -11.43
N VAL A 316 9.10 4.54 -10.47
CA VAL A 316 9.62 4.51 -9.09
C VAL A 316 11.07 4.03 -9.05
N ALA A 317 11.38 2.95 -9.80
CA ALA A 317 12.74 2.42 -9.87
C ALA A 317 13.73 3.44 -10.43
N GLU A 318 13.38 4.11 -11.52
CA GLU A 318 14.26 5.12 -12.10
C GLU A 318 14.42 6.33 -11.17
N LYS A 319 13.33 6.81 -10.57
CA LYS A 319 13.37 7.90 -9.58
C LYS A 319 14.28 7.58 -8.40
N ALA A 320 14.27 6.33 -7.93
CA ALA A 320 15.08 5.91 -6.78
C ALA A 320 16.58 5.80 -7.09
N TRP A 321 16.98 5.56 -8.34
CA TRP A 321 18.35 5.22 -8.69
C TRP A 321 19.06 6.21 -9.61
N SER A 322 18.33 7.15 -10.22
CA SER A 322 18.90 8.13 -11.14
C SER A 322 19.08 9.49 -10.49
N SER A 323 20.18 10.14 -10.80
CA SER A 323 20.37 11.52 -10.36
C SER A 323 19.43 12.46 -11.13
N PRO A 324 18.92 13.53 -10.51
CA PRO A 324 17.96 14.45 -11.12
C PRO A 324 18.44 15.03 -12.47
N GLU A 325 19.75 15.26 -12.61
CA GLU A 325 20.34 15.87 -13.80
C GLU A 325 20.29 14.94 -15.02
N THR A 326 20.19 13.64 -14.81
CA THR A 326 20.13 12.64 -15.89
C THR A 326 18.71 12.26 -16.28
N MET A 327 17.71 12.74 -15.54
CA MET A 327 16.32 12.35 -15.75
C MET A 327 15.66 13.11 -16.90
N ASN A 328 15.07 12.37 -17.83
CA ASN A 328 14.27 12.89 -18.94
C ASN A 328 13.01 12.03 -19.11
N TYR A 329 11.83 12.59 -18.85
CA TYR A 329 10.58 11.84 -18.87
C TYR A 329 10.25 11.23 -20.24
N SER A 330 10.49 11.96 -21.35
CA SER A 330 10.22 11.45 -22.69
C SER A 330 11.12 10.26 -23.05
N ASP A 331 12.40 10.34 -22.71
CA ASP A 331 13.34 9.23 -22.87
C ASP A 331 12.97 8.05 -21.99
N PHE A 332 12.65 8.30 -20.71
CA PHE A 332 12.14 7.27 -19.80
C PHE A 332 10.91 6.57 -20.38
N TYR A 333 9.94 7.31 -20.88
CA TYR A 333 8.70 6.74 -21.39
C TYR A 333 8.96 5.80 -22.57
N ASN A 334 9.85 6.16 -23.49
CA ASN A 334 10.26 5.29 -24.60
C ASN A 334 10.97 4.01 -24.10
N ARG A 335 11.88 4.14 -23.13
CA ARG A 335 12.57 2.99 -22.53
C ARG A 335 11.60 2.10 -21.73
N MET A 336 10.63 2.69 -21.06
CA MET A 336 9.56 1.96 -20.36
C MET A 336 8.76 1.09 -21.32
N VAL A 337 8.31 1.64 -22.46
CA VAL A 337 7.60 0.88 -23.48
C VAL A 337 8.44 -0.29 -24.00
N ALA A 338 9.74 -0.09 -24.21
CA ALA A 338 10.66 -1.16 -24.61
C ALA A 338 10.82 -2.28 -23.57
N GLN A 339 10.40 -2.06 -22.30
CA GLN A 339 10.39 -3.11 -21.26
C GLN A 339 9.09 -3.93 -21.26
N LEU A 340 8.00 -3.47 -21.88
CA LEU A 340 6.71 -4.16 -21.83
C LEU A 340 6.77 -5.60 -22.36
N PRO A 341 7.40 -5.89 -23.53
CA PRO A 341 7.54 -7.28 -23.99
C PRO A 341 8.30 -8.19 -23.01
N ARG A 342 9.22 -7.62 -22.24
CA ARG A 342 9.95 -8.37 -21.21
C ARG A 342 9.04 -8.69 -20.01
N LEU A 343 8.22 -7.74 -19.57
CA LEU A 343 7.23 -7.98 -18.53
C LEU A 343 6.24 -9.07 -18.95
N GLU A 344 5.79 -9.01 -20.20
CA GLU A 344 4.91 -10.03 -20.79
C GLU A 344 5.57 -11.42 -20.78
N SER A 345 6.83 -11.53 -21.23
CA SER A 345 7.58 -12.81 -21.19
C SER A 345 7.77 -13.37 -19.77
N MET A 346 7.65 -12.54 -18.74
CA MET A 346 7.68 -12.93 -17.33
C MET A 346 6.28 -13.25 -16.77
N GLY A 347 5.23 -13.19 -17.58
CA GLY A 347 3.84 -13.41 -17.16
C GLY A 347 3.23 -12.25 -16.36
N VAL A 348 3.82 -11.06 -16.44
CA VAL A 348 3.32 -9.87 -15.74
C VAL A 348 2.20 -9.22 -16.54
N LYS A 349 0.98 -9.26 -16.03
CA LYS A 349 -0.22 -8.63 -16.64
C LYS A 349 -0.26 -7.13 -16.30
N TYR A 350 0.60 -6.36 -16.97
CA TYR A 350 0.72 -4.92 -16.76
C TYR A 350 -0.45 -4.13 -17.37
N ARG A 351 -0.64 -2.90 -16.91
CA ARG A 351 -1.56 -1.94 -17.50
C ARG A 351 -0.99 -1.41 -18.83
N LEU A 352 -1.77 -1.52 -19.90
CA LEU A 352 -1.38 -0.97 -21.20
C LEU A 352 -1.15 0.56 -21.12
N PRO A 353 -0.24 1.11 -21.94
CA PRO A 353 -0.04 2.55 -22.06
C PRO A 353 -1.32 3.31 -22.43
N ASP A 354 -1.42 4.55 -22.02
CA ASP A 354 -2.58 5.40 -22.34
C ASP A 354 -2.73 5.64 -23.82
N LEU A 355 -3.97 5.72 -24.26
CA LEU A 355 -4.30 6.17 -25.60
C LEU A 355 -4.05 7.68 -25.72
N ILE A 356 -3.43 8.09 -26.82
CA ILE A 356 -3.09 9.48 -27.14
C ILE A 356 -4.09 10.02 -28.16
N GLY A 357 -4.39 11.31 -28.09
CA GLY A 357 -5.31 11.98 -29.02
C GLY A 357 -6.75 12.04 -28.54
N LEU A 358 -7.04 11.55 -27.33
CA LEU A 358 -8.37 11.63 -26.73
C LEU A 358 -8.57 12.94 -25.98
N ASN A 359 -9.60 13.70 -26.39
CA ASN A 359 -10.11 14.84 -25.66
C ASN A 359 -11.48 14.51 -25.06
N ARG A 360 -11.74 15.02 -23.87
CA ARG A 360 -13.03 14.77 -23.20
C ARG A 360 -14.22 15.34 -23.98
N ARG A 361 -14.02 16.44 -24.71
CA ARG A 361 -15.00 17.10 -25.58
C ARG A 361 -14.26 17.82 -26.69
N ASN A 362 -14.75 17.64 -27.94
CA ASN A 362 -14.37 18.43 -29.09
C ASN A 362 -15.63 19.13 -29.62
N VAL A 363 -15.46 20.36 -30.12
CA VAL A 363 -16.53 21.13 -30.79
C VAL A 363 -16.07 21.42 -32.21
N PHE A 364 -16.91 21.11 -33.18
CA PHE A 364 -16.61 21.33 -34.59
C PHE A 364 -17.84 21.88 -35.31
N PHE A 365 -17.66 22.45 -36.53
CA PHE A 365 -18.75 22.99 -37.31
C PHE A 365 -19.34 21.92 -38.26
N ASP A 366 -18.61 21.54 -39.31
CA ASP A 366 -19.15 20.61 -40.31
C ASP A 366 -18.73 19.17 -40.01
N ARG A 367 -17.47 18.95 -39.81
CA ARG A 367 -16.85 17.65 -39.53
C ARG A 367 -15.57 17.78 -38.73
N ASP A 368 -15.25 16.74 -37.99
CA ASP A 368 -13.97 16.59 -37.30
C ASP A 368 -13.37 15.21 -37.60
N THR A 369 -12.08 15.08 -37.34
CA THR A 369 -11.36 13.82 -37.47
C THR A 369 -10.85 13.38 -36.12
N VAL A 370 -11.36 12.25 -35.62
CA VAL A 370 -10.85 11.63 -34.39
C VAL A 370 -9.65 10.77 -34.76
N SER A 371 -8.50 11.14 -34.20
CA SER A 371 -7.24 10.39 -34.34
C SER A 371 -6.76 9.92 -32.98
N VAL A 372 -6.67 8.60 -32.82
CA VAL A 372 -6.24 7.95 -31.57
C VAL A 372 -5.06 7.05 -31.86
N SER A 373 -4.10 7.02 -30.99
CA SER A 373 -2.94 6.13 -31.11
C SER A 373 -2.55 5.58 -29.75
N CYS A 374 -1.79 4.48 -29.76
CA CYS A 374 -1.06 3.99 -28.60
C CYS A 374 0.43 3.96 -28.95
N ILE A 375 1.28 4.30 -27.99
CA ILE A 375 2.73 4.22 -28.17
C ILE A 375 3.20 2.76 -28.31
N ASP A 376 2.46 1.82 -27.71
CA ASP A 376 2.70 0.40 -27.90
C ASP A 376 2.07 -0.05 -29.21
N PRO A 377 2.87 -0.44 -30.22
CA PRO A 377 2.36 -0.83 -31.53
C PRO A 377 1.72 -2.23 -31.54
N SER A 378 1.88 -3.00 -30.49
CA SER A 378 1.34 -4.37 -30.39
C SER A 378 -0.15 -4.40 -30.04
N VAL A 379 -0.72 -3.30 -29.56
CA VAL A 379 -2.12 -3.25 -29.15
C VAL A 379 -3.06 -3.02 -30.33
N THR A 380 -4.26 -3.61 -30.24
CA THR A 380 -5.40 -3.24 -31.09
C THR A 380 -6.30 -2.26 -30.36
N ILE A 381 -6.78 -1.23 -31.06
CA ILE A 381 -7.69 -0.25 -30.48
C ILE A 381 -9.10 -0.53 -31.02
N HIS A 382 -10.05 -0.73 -30.14
CA HIS A 382 -11.46 -0.89 -30.44
C HIS A 382 -12.25 0.33 -29.96
N TYR A 383 -13.40 0.59 -30.61
CA TYR A 383 -14.23 1.73 -30.25
C TYR A 383 -15.73 1.42 -30.32
N THR A 384 -16.52 2.23 -29.63
CA THR A 384 -17.97 2.30 -29.74
C THR A 384 -18.41 3.75 -29.96
N THR A 385 -19.64 3.95 -30.47
CA THR A 385 -20.20 5.28 -30.76
C THR A 385 -21.48 5.58 -29.96
N ASP A 386 -21.90 4.65 -29.13
CA ASP A 386 -23.11 4.70 -28.30
C ASP A 386 -22.85 4.91 -26.82
N GLY A 387 -21.57 5.09 -26.44
CA GLY A 387 -21.16 5.24 -25.06
C GLY A 387 -20.98 3.93 -24.28
N SER A 388 -21.23 2.77 -24.91
CA SER A 388 -20.91 1.47 -24.30
C SER A 388 -19.39 1.23 -24.22
N ALA A 389 -18.96 0.41 -23.25
CA ALA A 389 -17.54 0.03 -23.15
C ALA A 389 -17.14 -0.88 -24.31
N PRO A 390 -16.06 -0.55 -25.07
CA PRO A 390 -15.60 -1.40 -26.17
C PRO A 390 -15.17 -2.79 -25.68
N GLN A 391 -15.57 -3.80 -26.44
CA GLN A 391 -15.24 -5.22 -26.29
C GLN A 391 -14.32 -5.66 -27.43
N LEU A 392 -13.69 -6.83 -27.33
CA LEU A 392 -12.94 -7.44 -28.46
C LEU A 392 -13.78 -7.62 -29.73
N SER A 393 -15.10 -7.77 -29.58
CA SER A 393 -16.06 -7.85 -30.70
C SER A 393 -16.47 -6.49 -31.27
N SER A 394 -16.11 -5.38 -30.62
CA SER A 394 -16.40 -4.03 -31.12
C SER A 394 -15.56 -3.70 -32.35
N PRO A 395 -15.98 -2.72 -33.18
CA PRO A 395 -15.22 -2.29 -34.34
C PRO A 395 -13.76 -1.94 -34.00
N VAL A 396 -12.84 -2.41 -34.85
CA VAL A 396 -11.42 -2.07 -34.75
C VAL A 396 -11.19 -0.66 -35.29
N TYR A 397 -10.43 0.15 -34.57
CA TYR A 397 -10.03 1.47 -35.01
C TYR A 397 -8.81 1.39 -35.93
N ASN A 398 -8.98 1.87 -37.17
CA ASN A 398 -7.96 1.79 -38.22
C ASN A 398 -7.28 3.15 -38.49
N GLY A 399 -7.04 3.92 -37.43
CA GLY A 399 -6.22 5.15 -37.47
C GLY A 399 -6.97 6.46 -37.69
N ARG A 400 -8.24 6.45 -38.19
CA ARG A 400 -8.97 7.70 -38.47
C ARG A 400 -10.49 7.49 -38.52
N LEU A 401 -11.25 8.33 -37.81
CA LEU A 401 -12.70 8.40 -37.91
C LEU A 401 -13.15 9.80 -38.24
N ILE A 402 -14.00 9.95 -39.25
CA ILE A 402 -14.60 11.23 -39.63
C ILE A 402 -15.97 11.34 -38.97
N VAL A 403 -16.22 12.43 -38.26
CA VAL A 403 -17.42 12.72 -37.50
C VAL A 403 -18.09 13.96 -38.05
N SER A 404 -19.37 13.86 -38.39
CA SER A 404 -20.19 14.99 -38.89
C SER A 404 -21.39 15.32 -38.02
N GLN A 405 -21.56 14.61 -36.91
CA GLN A 405 -22.64 14.83 -35.92
C GLN A 405 -22.15 14.55 -34.51
N THR A 406 -22.90 15.01 -33.50
CA THR A 406 -22.57 14.71 -32.11
C THR A 406 -22.54 13.22 -31.90
N THR A 407 -21.39 12.71 -31.45
CA THR A 407 -21.14 11.28 -31.23
C THR A 407 -20.41 11.09 -29.93
N HIS A 408 -20.80 10.08 -29.16
CA HIS A 408 -20.18 9.71 -27.92
C HIS A 408 -19.25 8.51 -28.14
N PHE A 409 -17.98 8.76 -28.36
CA PHE A 409 -16.97 7.72 -28.54
C PHE A 409 -16.45 7.19 -27.21
N GLN A 410 -16.27 5.87 -27.16
CA GLN A 410 -15.35 5.24 -26.22
C GLN A 410 -14.28 4.47 -26.99
N PHE A 411 -13.06 4.47 -26.49
CA PHE A 411 -11.93 3.72 -27.05
C PHE A 411 -11.30 2.86 -25.96
N ARG A 412 -10.89 1.66 -26.36
CA ARG A 412 -10.18 0.73 -25.48
C ARG A 412 -9.08 0.02 -26.26
N ALA A 413 -7.87 -0.02 -25.67
CA ALA A 413 -6.77 -0.82 -26.17
C ALA A 413 -6.87 -2.25 -25.63
N PHE A 414 -6.52 -3.21 -26.47
CA PHE A 414 -6.41 -4.63 -26.13
C PHE A 414 -5.00 -5.11 -26.50
N GLY A 415 -4.37 -5.88 -25.62
CA GLY A 415 -3.11 -6.56 -25.88
C GLY A 415 -3.29 -7.77 -26.79
N SER A 416 -2.19 -8.45 -27.06
CA SER A 416 -2.14 -9.64 -27.91
C SER A 416 -2.72 -10.92 -27.26
N ASP A 417 -3.01 -10.90 -25.95
CA ASP A 417 -3.53 -12.04 -25.16
C ASP A 417 -5.01 -11.88 -24.78
#